data_e62e8399b0f3c127c0fa1417fd6bb8cb
#
_entry.id   e62e8399b0f3c127c0fa1417fd6bb8cb
#
_cell.length_a   1.000
_cell.length_b   1.000
_cell.length_c   1.000
_cell.angle_alpha   90.00
_cell.angle_beta   90.00
_cell.angle_gamma   90.00
#
_symmetry.space_group_name_H-M   'P 1'
#
loop_
_entity.id
_entity.type
_entity.pdbx_description
1 polymer ?
#
loop_
_entity_poly.entity_id
_entity_poly.type
_entity_poly.pdbx_seq_one_letter_code
_entity_poly.pdbx_strand_id
1 'polypeptide(L)'
;SGLTFKNLGLVVIDEQHRFGVKQRAALLRSESAPTAPHFLSMSATPIPRTLMLTIFGDLDISLITELPAGRKTIETRIVPPLERDRAYSFIRAEVKTGRQVFVICPRIEQEVEADAKNGSAWNPWSGVKSAKEEYEKLSNRIFPDLKVGMLHGQLPSREKKRIMEDFSRGTIDILISTSVIEVGVDVPNASIMMIEGSERFGLAQ
;
A
#
# COMPACT_ATOMS: atom_id res chain seq x y z
N SER A 1 -16.41 -16.98 7.41
CA SER A 1 -17.80 -16.53 7.37
C SER A 1 -18.61 -17.57 6.62
N GLY A 2 -19.62 -18.19 7.29
CA GLY A 2 -20.44 -19.27 6.75
C GLY A 2 -21.57 -18.81 5.82
N LEU A 3 -21.28 -17.89 4.89
CA LEU A 3 -22.27 -17.50 3.87
C LEU A 3 -22.27 -18.54 2.76
N THR A 4 -23.46 -19.12 2.49
CA THR A 4 -23.70 -20.04 1.38
C THR A 4 -24.68 -19.39 0.40
N PHE A 5 -24.37 -19.49 -0.89
CA PHE A 5 -25.22 -18.95 -1.96
C PHE A 5 -25.90 -20.12 -2.68
N LYS A 6 -27.22 -20.06 -2.86
CA LYS A 6 -27.96 -21.13 -3.56
C LYS A 6 -27.65 -21.20 -5.05
N ASN A 7 -27.56 -20.05 -5.71
CA ASN A 7 -27.31 -19.93 -7.15
C ASN A 7 -26.32 -18.79 -7.39
N LEU A 8 -25.03 -19.06 -7.19
CA LEU A 8 -23.97 -18.09 -7.44
C LEU A 8 -23.67 -18.01 -8.94
N GLY A 9 -24.02 -16.90 -9.58
CA GLY A 9 -23.84 -16.70 -11.02
C GLY A 9 -22.62 -15.89 -11.42
N LEU A 10 -22.15 -14.98 -10.52
CA LEU A 10 -20.98 -14.13 -10.77
C LEU A 10 -20.17 -13.93 -9.49
N VAL A 11 -18.86 -14.05 -9.60
CA VAL A 11 -17.89 -13.72 -8.56
C VAL A 11 -17.03 -12.57 -9.07
N VAL A 12 -16.99 -11.46 -8.33
CA VAL A 12 -16.13 -10.31 -8.62
C VAL A 12 -15.09 -10.18 -7.50
N ILE A 13 -13.81 -10.20 -7.85
CA ILE A 13 -12.70 -10.02 -6.92
C ILE A 13 -11.92 -8.77 -7.32
N ASP A 14 -11.92 -7.78 -6.46
CA ASP A 14 -11.03 -6.63 -6.58
C ASP A 14 -9.72 -6.89 -5.83
N GLU A 15 -8.62 -6.29 -6.31
CA GLU A 15 -7.27 -6.47 -5.76
C GLU A 15 -6.92 -7.97 -5.55
N GLN A 16 -6.95 -8.71 -6.62
CA GLN A 16 -6.76 -10.16 -6.65
C GLN A 16 -5.58 -10.67 -5.82
N HIS A 17 -4.48 -9.91 -5.75
CA HIS A 17 -3.27 -10.28 -5.00
C HIS A 17 -3.51 -10.46 -3.49
N ARG A 18 -4.61 -9.92 -2.95
CA ARG A 18 -5.01 -10.07 -1.54
C ARG A 18 -5.66 -11.42 -1.23
N PHE A 19 -6.06 -12.16 -2.24
CA PHE A 19 -6.72 -13.44 -2.08
C PHE A 19 -5.76 -14.60 -2.37
N GLY A 20 -5.58 -15.48 -1.40
CA GLY A 20 -4.80 -16.70 -1.59
C GLY A 20 -5.47 -17.66 -2.60
N VAL A 21 -4.66 -18.52 -3.22
CA VAL A 21 -5.14 -19.50 -4.23
C VAL A 21 -6.27 -20.37 -3.68
N LYS A 22 -6.16 -20.82 -2.42
CA LYS A 22 -7.18 -21.65 -1.76
C LYS A 22 -8.51 -20.90 -1.57
N GLN A 23 -8.47 -19.61 -1.27
CA GLN A 23 -9.66 -18.79 -1.09
C GLN A 23 -10.38 -18.58 -2.42
N ARG A 24 -9.63 -18.33 -3.51
CA ARG A 24 -10.19 -18.21 -4.85
C ARG A 24 -10.83 -19.50 -5.32
N ALA A 25 -10.14 -20.63 -5.14
CA ALA A 25 -10.67 -21.95 -5.48
C ALA A 25 -11.97 -22.28 -4.70
N ALA A 26 -12.06 -21.86 -3.44
CA ALA A 26 -13.27 -22.06 -2.64
C ALA A 26 -14.46 -21.23 -3.14
N LEU A 27 -14.23 -20.03 -3.68
CA LEU A 27 -15.28 -19.19 -4.27
C LEU A 27 -15.81 -19.73 -5.60
N LEU A 28 -14.98 -20.44 -6.36
CA LEU A 28 -15.34 -21.05 -7.64
C LEU A 28 -15.99 -22.42 -7.49
N ARG A 29 -15.84 -23.09 -6.34
CA ARG A 29 -16.47 -24.37 -6.05
C ARG A 29 -17.86 -24.12 -5.45
N SER A 30 -18.88 -24.17 -6.26
CA SER A 30 -20.26 -24.29 -5.80
C SER A 30 -20.62 -25.78 -5.78
N GLU A 31 -20.71 -26.37 -4.59
CA GLU A 31 -21.11 -27.79 -4.45
C GLU A 31 -22.58 -28.03 -4.86
N SER A 32 -23.35 -26.96 -5.06
CA SER A 32 -24.81 -27.04 -5.27
C SER A 32 -25.31 -26.49 -6.60
N ALA A 33 -24.45 -25.94 -7.45
CA ALA A 33 -24.84 -25.35 -8.72
C ALA A 33 -24.43 -26.23 -9.91
N PRO A 34 -25.32 -26.45 -10.90
CA PRO A 34 -24.97 -27.22 -12.11
C PRO A 34 -24.00 -26.53 -13.04
N THR A 35 -23.73 -25.25 -12.85
CA THR A 35 -22.82 -24.42 -13.66
C THR A 35 -21.88 -23.64 -12.78
N ALA A 36 -20.61 -23.54 -13.20
CA ALA A 36 -19.62 -22.69 -12.53
C ALA A 36 -20.01 -21.21 -12.67
N PRO A 37 -19.84 -20.38 -11.63
CA PRO A 37 -20.11 -18.94 -11.71
C PRO A 37 -19.11 -18.26 -12.66
N HIS A 38 -19.55 -17.20 -13.34
CA HIS A 38 -18.65 -16.29 -14.04
C HIS A 38 -17.68 -15.66 -13.04
N PHE A 39 -16.43 -15.45 -13.48
CA PHE A 39 -15.37 -14.93 -12.62
C PHE A 39 -14.77 -13.67 -13.23
N LEU A 40 -14.87 -12.56 -12.50
CA LEU A 40 -14.23 -11.30 -12.85
C LEU A 40 -13.19 -10.95 -11.78
N SER A 41 -11.94 -10.86 -12.19
CA SER A 41 -10.83 -10.44 -11.33
C SER A 41 -10.31 -9.10 -11.79
N MET A 42 -10.16 -8.17 -10.85
CA MET A 42 -9.67 -6.82 -11.11
C MET A 42 -8.37 -6.57 -10.36
N SER A 43 -7.50 -5.75 -10.92
CA SER A 43 -6.28 -5.27 -10.25
C SER A 43 -5.90 -3.91 -10.79
N ALA A 44 -5.50 -3.00 -9.92
CA ALA A 44 -4.95 -1.71 -10.29
C ALA A 44 -3.43 -1.76 -10.52
N THR A 45 -2.75 -2.84 -10.12
CA THR A 45 -1.31 -2.98 -10.35
C THR A 45 -1.04 -3.37 -11.81
N PRO A 46 -0.15 -2.63 -12.53
CA PRO A 46 0.20 -2.98 -13.89
C PRO A 46 1.03 -4.26 -13.91
N ILE A 47 0.41 -5.38 -14.23
CA ILE A 47 1.11 -6.65 -14.46
C ILE A 47 1.53 -6.68 -15.93
N PRO A 48 2.82 -6.90 -16.27
CA PRO A 48 3.24 -7.03 -17.65
C PRO A 48 2.41 -8.08 -18.40
N ARG A 49 1.98 -7.74 -19.63
CA ARG A 49 1.11 -8.61 -20.44
C ARG A 49 1.66 -10.03 -20.60
N THR A 50 2.97 -10.15 -20.75
CA THR A 50 3.66 -11.46 -20.84
C THR A 50 3.49 -12.27 -19.56
N LEU A 51 3.61 -11.64 -18.40
CA LEU A 51 3.41 -12.31 -17.10
C LEU A 51 1.95 -12.68 -16.89
N MET A 52 1.02 -11.83 -17.35
CA MET A 52 -0.42 -12.14 -17.30
C MET A 52 -0.77 -13.37 -18.14
N LEU A 53 -0.25 -13.48 -19.36
CA LEU A 53 -0.48 -14.63 -20.22
C LEU A 53 0.14 -15.92 -19.67
N THR A 54 1.26 -15.82 -18.94
CA THR A 54 1.91 -16.99 -18.33
C THR A 54 1.16 -17.48 -17.09
N ILE A 55 0.62 -16.56 -16.28
CA ILE A 55 -0.05 -16.90 -15.01
C ILE A 55 -1.54 -17.15 -15.19
N PHE A 56 -2.17 -16.49 -16.18
CA PHE A 56 -3.62 -16.45 -16.39
C PHE A 56 -4.00 -16.81 -17.84
N GLY A 57 -3.25 -17.73 -18.49
CA GLY A 57 -3.42 -18.06 -19.90
C GLY A 57 -4.84 -18.44 -20.33
N ASP A 58 -5.67 -18.84 -19.38
CA ASP A 58 -7.07 -19.25 -19.62
C ASP A 58 -8.08 -18.11 -19.40
N LEU A 59 -7.63 -16.86 -19.12
CA LEU A 59 -8.50 -15.73 -18.86
C LEU A 59 -8.47 -14.69 -19.98
N ASP A 60 -9.63 -14.20 -20.36
CA ASP A 60 -9.76 -13.03 -21.22
C ASP A 60 -9.37 -11.76 -20.46
N ILE A 61 -8.59 -10.89 -21.12
CA ILE A 61 -8.05 -9.68 -20.49
C ILE A 61 -8.72 -8.45 -21.10
N SER A 62 -9.32 -7.64 -20.25
CA SER A 62 -9.84 -6.31 -20.58
C SER A 62 -9.02 -5.23 -19.87
N LEU A 63 -8.54 -4.24 -20.62
CA LEU A 63 -7.71 -3.16 -20.10
C LEU A 63 -8.48 -1.84 -20.13
N ILE A 64 -8.48 -1.12 -19.01
CA ILE A 64 -8.93 0.27 -18.91
C ILE A 64 -7.68 1.13 -18.99
N THR A 65 -7.47 1.80 -20.13
CA THR A 65 -6.27 2.65 -20.39
C THR A 65 -6.53 4.13 -20.21
N GLU A 66 -7.79 4.52 -20.08
CA GLU A 66 -8.19 5.91 -19.91
C GLU A 66 -8.06 6.36 -18.45
N LEU A 67 -7.59 7.57 -18.26
CA LEU A 67 -7.56 8.19 -16.93
C LEU A 67 -8.88 8.95 -16.69
N PRO A 68 -9.37 9.00 -15.45
CA PRO A 68 -10.54 9.82 -15.11
C PRO A 68 -10.32 11.29 -15.48
N ALA A 69 -11.37 11.95 -15.96
CA ALA A 69 -11.34 13.36 -16.29
C ALA A 69 -10.91 14.20 -15.07
N GLY A 70 -10.03 15.18 -15.28
CA GLY A 70 -9.54 16.08 -14.24
C GLY A 70 -8.37 15.55 -13.40
N ARG A 71 -7.89 14.33 -13.63
CA ARG A 71 -6.72 13.81 -12.94
C ARG A 71 -5.46 14.54 -13.40
N LYS A 72 -4.74 15.15 -12.45
CA LYS A 72 -3.46 15.82 -12.72
C LYS A 72 -2.35 14.81 -12.93
N THR A 73 -1.39 15.14 -13.79
CA THR A 73 -0.18 14.34 -13.99
C THR A 73 0.63 14.29 -12.68
N ILE A 74 1.03 13.11 -12.30
CA ILE A 74 1.93 12.90 -11.16
C ILE A 74 3.37 13.10 -11.62
N GLU A 75 4.10 13.96 -10.93
CA GLU A 75 5.52 14.15 -11.16
C GLU A 75 6.32 13.31 -10.15
N THR A 76 7.10 12.37 -10.66
CA THR A 76 7.97 11.51 -9.83
C THR A 76 9.42 11.95 -10.01
N ARG A 77 10.11 12.15 -8.88
CA ARG A 77 11.54 12.55 -8.86
C ARG A 77 12.34 11.63 -7.96
N ILE A 78 13.51 11.23 -8.44
CA ILE A 78 14.51 10.56 -7.62
C ILE A 78 15.32 11.66 -6.94
N VAL A 79 15.39 11.63 -5.61
CA VAL A 79 16.10 12.63 -4.80
C VAL A 79 17.39 12.02 -4.27
N PRO A 80 18.57 12.43 -4.81
CA PRO A 80 19.85 11.96 -4.28
C PRO A 80 20.09 12.50 -2.86
N PRO A 81 20.95 11.84 -2.07
CA PRO A 81 21.20 12.23 -0.68
C PRO A 81 21.59 13.70 -0.49
N LEU A 82 22.34 14.27 -1.44
CA LEU A 82 22.79 15.67 -1.40
C LEU A 82 21.65 16.69 -1.62
N GLU A 83 20.53 16.27 -2.20
CA GLU A 83 19.38 17.14 -2.49
C GLU A 83 18.23 16.97 -1.49
N ARG A 84 18.40 16.15 -0.45
CA ARG A 84 17.33 15.86 0.54
C ARG A 84 16.84 17.12 1.22
N ASP A 85 17.72 18.03 1.60
CA ASP A 85 17.33 19.27 2.27
C ASP A 85 16.43 20.15 1.38
N ARG A 86 16.69 20.14 0.08
CA ARG A 86 15.82 20.81 -0.91
C ARG A 86 14.43 20.16 -0.97
N ALA A 87 14.37 18.83 -0.97
CA ALA A 87 13.10 18.10 -0.94
C ALA A 87 12.33 18.37 0.35
N TYR A 88 12.99 18.40 1.51
CA TYR A 88 12.35 18.75 2.77
C TYR A 88 11.84 20.19 2.80
N SER A 89 12.59 21.13 2.21
CA SER A 89 12.16 22.52 2.07
C SER A 89 10.92 22.65 1.19
N PHE A 90 10.87 21.88 0.09
CA PHE A 90 9.70 21.79 -0.78
C PHE A 90 8.50 21.23 -0.03
N ILE A 91 8.64 20.11 0.68
CA ILE A 91 7.58 19.51 1.49
C ILE A 91 7.02 20.52 2.49
N ARG A 92 7.90 21.22 3.21
CA ARG A 92 7.50 22.23 4.19
C ARG A 92 6.70 23.38 3.55
N ALA A 93 7.12 23.84 2.37
CA ALA A 93 6.40 24.88 1.64
C ALA A 93 5.01 24.41 1.24
N GLU A 94 4.87 23.19 0.74
CA GLU A 94 3.61 22.62 0.33
C GLU A 94 2.65 22.37 1.51
N VAL A 95 3.16 21.90 2.65
CA VAL A 95 2.36 21.74 3.87
C VAL A 95 1.80 23.08 4.36
N LYS A 96 2.58 24.17 4.27
CA LYS A 96 2.11 25.52 4.60
C LYS A 96 0.95 26.00 3.70
N THR A 97 0.76 25.41 2.53
CA THR A 97 -0.39 25.70 1.65
C THR A 97 -1.62 24.86 1.99
N GLY A 98 -1.57 24.02 3.04
CA GLY A 98 -2.66 23.12 3.47
C GLY A 98 -2.61 21.74 2.83
N ARG A 99 -1.51 21.40 2.14
CA ARG A 99 -1.30 20.04 1.60
C ARG A 99 -0.76 19.09 2.65
N GLN A 100 -0.98 17.82 2.44
CA GLN A 100 -0.51 16.76 3.34
C GLN A 100 0.42 15.79 2.61
N VAL A 101 1.21 15.07 3.38
CA VAL A 101 2.28 14.22 2.86
C VAL A 101 2.15 12.80 3.40
N PHE A 102 2.21 11.81 2.53
CA PHE A 102 2.49 10.43 2.91
C PHE A 102 4.00 10.17 2.85
N VAL A 103 4.53 9.51 3.87
CA VAL A 103 5.88 8.97 3.87
C VAL A 103 5.79 7.46 4.00
N ILE A 104 6.24 6.75 2.98
CA ILE A 104 6.23 5.29 2.96
C ILE A 104 7.63 4.78 3.27
N CYS A 105 7.71 3.95 4.31
CA CYS A 105 8.94 3.27 4.70
C CYS A 105 8.86 1.79 4.33
N PRO A 106 9.93 1.20 3.79
CA PRO A 106 9.95 -0.22 3.50
C PRO A 106 9.89 -1.04 4.78
N ARG A 107 9.40 -2.26 4.69
CA ARG A 107 9.69 -3.28 5.69
C ARG A 107 11.16 -3.62 5.57
N ILE A 108 11.94 -3.32 6.59
CA ILE A 108 13.28 -3.87 6.69
C ILE A 108 13.10 -5.33 7.13
N GLU A 109 13.23 -6.26 6.21
CA GLU A 109 13.63 -7.61 6.57
C GLU A 109 15.07 -7.46 7.06
N GLN A 110 15.28 -7.47 8.38
CA GLN A 110 16.62 -7.73 8.86
C GLN A 110 16.98 -9.11 8.31
N GLU A 111 17.98 -9.17 7.46
CA GLU A 111 18.79 -10.38 7.36
C GLU A 111 19.28 -10.62 8.78
N VAL A 112 18.56 -11.46 9.51
CA VAL A 112 19.10 -12.14 10.66
C VAL A 112 20.23 -12.94 10.03
N GLU A 113 21.48 -12.54 10.29
CA GLU A 113 22.60 -13.45 10.07
C GLU A 113 22.13 -14.80 10.58
N ALA A 114 21.89 -15.68 9.66
CA ALA A 114 21.33 -16.98 9.93
C ALA A 114 22.39 -17.74 10.71
N ASP A 115 22.19 -17.82 11.99
CA ASP A 115 22.61 -19.03 12.71
C ASP A 115 21.85 -20.18 12.03
N ALA A 116 22.57 -20.92 11.21
CA ALA A 116 22.13 -21.88 10.20
C ALA A 116 21.44 -23.12 10.79
N LYS A 117 20.69 -23.02 11.88
CA LYS A 117 20.05 -24.16 12.56
C LYS A 117 18.56 -24.08 12.78
N ASN A 118 17.91 -22.93 12.57
CA ASN A 118 16.45 -22.85 12.70
C ASN A 118 15.86 -22.02 11.55
N GLY A 119 14.97 -22.63 10.82
CA GLY A 119 14.32 -22.10 9.62
C GLY A 119 13.85 -20.64 9.75
N SER A 120 13.93 -19.90 8.67
CA SER A 120 13.67 -18.47 8.50
C SER A 120 12.51 -17.96 9.35
N ALA A 121 12.81 -17.41 10.52
CA ALA A 121 11.83 -16.71 11.33
C ALA A 121 11.55 -15.36 10.68
N TRP A 122 10.43 -15.27 9.96
CA TRP A 122 9.84 -14.02 9.54
C TRP A 122 9.69 -13.10 10.77
N ASN A 123 10.45 -11.98 10.79
CA ASN A 123 10.39 -11.04 11.91
C ASN A 123 9.40 -9.90 11.59
N PRO A 124 8.19 -9.93 12.18
CA PRO A 124 7.17 -8.91 11.92
C PRO A 124 7.54 -7.51 12.44
N TRP A 125 8.62 -7.39 13.23
CA TRP A 125 9.03 -6.16 13.91
C TRP A 125 9.96 -5.26 13.06
N SER A 126 10.55 -5.76 12.00
CA SER A 126 11.54 -5.02 11.22
C SER A 126 10.97 -3.76 10.54
N GLY A 127 9.78 -3.86 9.95
CA GLY A 127 9.14 -2.72 9.32
C GLY A 127 8.69 -1.63 10.30
N VAL A 128 8.33 -2.01 11.52
CA VAL A 128 7.96 -1.05 12.57
C VAL A 128 9.17 -0.26 13.04
N LYS A 129 10.32 -0.90 13.18
CA LYS A 129 11.57 -0.24 13.58
C LYS A 129 11.98 0.85 12.58
N SER A 130 11.94 0.55 11.27
CA SER A 130 12.25 1.53 10.23
C SER A 130 11.30 2.73 10.21
N ALA A 131 10.00 2.47 10.29
CA ALA A 131 9.01 3.56 10.36
C ALA A 131 9.17 4.40 11.63
N LYS A 132 9.55 3.79 12.75
CA LYS A 132 9.79 4.49 14.01
C LYS A 132 11.03 5.36 13.97
N GLU A 133 12.13 4.86 13.43
CA GLU A 133 13.37 5.62 13.23
C GLU A 133 13.14 6.83 12.32
N GLU A 134 12.40 6.63 11.21
CA GLU A 134 12.07 7.73 10.31
C GLU A 134 11.09 8.73 10.96
N TYR A 135 10.13 8.24 11.75
CA TYR A 135 9.25 9.11 12.53
C TYR A 135 10.04 10.00 13.50
N GLU A 136 10.95 9.44 14.28
CA GLU A 136 11.77 10.20 15.22
C GLU A 136 12.65 11.23 14.50
N LYS A 137 13.22 10.87 13.37
CA LYS A 137 14.03 11.76 12.54
C LYS A 137 13.19 12.90 11.95
N LEU A 138 12.07 12.59 11.33
CA LEU A 138 11.23 13.60 10.67
C LEU A 138 10.54 14.50 11.70
N SER A 139 10.00 13.97 12.81
CA SER A 139 9.27 14.74 13.79
C SER A 139 10.19 15.62 14.66
N ASN A 140 11.38 15.09 15.05
CA ASN A 140 12.21 15.79 16.03
C ASN A 140 13.29 16.66 15.39
N ARG A 141 13.78 16.32 14.19
CA ARG A 141 14.92 17.00 13.58
C ARG A 141 14.57 17.80 12.33
N ILE A 142 13.72 17.21 11.46
CA ILE A 142 13.47 17.80 10.14
C ILE A 142 12.23 18.70 10.17
N PHE A 143 11.14 18.23 10.73
CA PHE A 143 9.86 18.95 10.77
C PHE A 143 9.32 19.11 12.20
N PRO A 144 10.09 19.71 13.13
CA PRO A 144 9.64 19.87 14.52
C PRO A 144 8.45 20.83 14.65
N ASP A 145 8.17 21.60 13.62
CA ASP A 145 7.08 22.57 13.51
C ASP A 145 5.80 21.98 12.86
N LEU A 146 5.86 20.73 12.37
CA LEU A 146 4.75 20.06 11.71
C LEU A 146 4.21 18.91 12.56
N LYS A 147 2.93 18.59 12.38
CA LYS A 147 2.29 17.47 13.06
C LYS A 147 2.53 16.17 12.28
N VAL A 148 3.41 15.34 12.80
CA VAL A 148 3.79 14.07 12.20
C VAL A 148 3.06 12.93 12.91
N GLY A 149 2.34 12.10 12.16
CA GLY A 149 1.70 10.87 12.62
C GLY A 149 2.43 9.63 12.13
N MET A 150 2.23 8.50 12.80
CA MET A 150 2.79 7.22 12.39
C MET A 150 1.72 6.14 12.35
N LEU A 151 1.70 5.35 11.27
CA LEU A 151 0.78 4.24 11.07
C LEU A 151 1.55 2.96 10.69
N HIS A 152 1.34 1.88 11.43
CA HIS A 152 1.97 0.59 11.14
C HIS A 152 1.05 -0.59 11.44
N GLY A 153 1.38 -1.77 10.89
CA GLY A 153 0.53 -2.96 10.94
C GLY A 153 0.13 -3.44 12.34
N GLN A 154 0.98 -3.19 13.33
CA GLN A 154 0.80 -3.68 14.70
C GLN A 154 -0.12 -2.80 15.56
N LEU A 155 -0.48 -1.60 15.11
CA LEU A 155 -1.44 -0.77 15.84
C LEU A 155 -2.80 -1.45 15.89
N PRO A 156 -3.53 -1.33 17.01
CA PRO A 156 -4.93 -1.76 17.11
C PRO A 156 -5.79 -1.11 16.02
N SER A 157 -6.78 -1.82 15.50
CA SER A 157 -7.64 -1.30 14.42
C SER A 157 -8.33 0.02 14.78
N ARG A 158 -8.70 0.21 16.04
CA ARG A 158 -9.29 1.46 16.54
C ARG A 158 -8.32 2.64 16.43
N GLU A 159 -7.06 2.41 16.75
CA GLU A 159 -6.02 3.43 16.70
C GLU A 159 -5.64 3.79 15.25
N LYS A 160 -5.53 2.77 14.38
CA LYS A 160 -5.35 2.98 12.93
C LYS A 160 -6.46 3.86 12.36
N LYS A 161 -7.71 3.56 12.71
CA LYS A 161 -8.87 4.33 12.26
C LYS A 161 -8.78 5.78 12.74
N ARG A 162 -8.46 6.01 14.01
CA ARG A 162 -8.30 7.35 14.58
C ARG A 162 -7.21 8.16 13.87
N ILE A 163 -6.02 7.58 13.68
CA ILE A 163 -4.91 8.25 13.00
C ILE A 163 -5.30 8.63 11.56
N MET A 164 -5.99 7.74 10.85
CA MET A 164 -6.47 8.00 9.51
C MET A 164 -7.54 9.10 9.46
N GLU A 165 -8.46 9.12 10.42
CA GLU A 165 -9.45 10.19 10.56
C GLU A 165 -8.77 11.54 10.85
N ASP A 166 -7.79 11.56 11.77
CA ASP A 166 -7.02 12.74 12.09
C ASP A 166 -6.23 13.25 10.87
N PHE A 167 -5.65 12.36 10.09
CA PHE A 167 -4.98 12.72 8.84
C PHE A 167 -5.98 13.23 7.80
N SER A 168 -7.10 12.58 7.59
CA SER A 168 -8.13 13.02 6.64
C SER A 168 -8.72 14.40 6.98
N ARG A 169 -8.79 14.74 8.27
CA ARG A 169 -9.26 16.06 8.76
C ARG A 169 -8.19 17.15 8.69
N GLY A 170 -6.96 16.83 8.29
CA GLY A 170 -5.85 17.79 8.24
C GLY A 170 -5.26 18.14 9.63
N THR A 171 -5.54 17.34 10.67
CA THR A 171 -4.90 17.52 11.98
C THR A 171 -3.49 16.91 12.06
N ILE A 172 -3.14 16.07 11.10
CA ILE A 172 -1.80 15.54 10.88
C ILE A 172 -1.33 16.03 9.50
N ASP A 173 -0.16 16.63 9.44
CA ASP A 173 0.43 17.18 8.21
C ASP A 173 1.18 16.12 7.41
N ILE A 174 1.92 15.26 8.12
CA ILE A 174 2.76 14.19 7.54
C ILE A 174 2.37 12.87 8.18
N LEU A 175 2.00 11.88 7.38
CA LEU A 175 1.72 10.53 7.86
C LEU A 175 2.79 9.55 7.38
N ILE A 176 3.55 9.02 8.33
CA ILE A 176 4.58 8.01 8.08
C ILE A 176 3.94 6.63 8.22
N SER A 177 4.14 5.79 7.23
CA SER A 177 3.58 4.44 7.23
C SER A 177 4.54 3.41 6.67
N THR A 178 4.38 2.18 7.14
CA THR A 178 4.85 1.01 6.40
C THR A 178 3.84 0.69 5.28
N SER A 179 4.12 -0.25 4.40
CA SER A 179 3.26 -0.69 3.28
C SER A 179 1.81 -1.10 3.66
N VAL A 180 1.35 -0.77 4.86
CA VAL A 180 0.00 -1.08 5.37
C VAL A 180 -1.09 -0.21 4.74
N ILE A 181 -0.71 0.93 4.13
CA ILE A 181 -1.66 1.81 3.41
C ILE A 181 -1.73 1.39 1.93
N GLU A 182 -2.06 0.15 1.67
CA GLU A 182 -2.16 -0.31 0.27
C GLU A 182 -3.51 0.01 -0.37
N VAL A 183 -4.55 0.36 0.41
CA VAL A 183 -5.91 0.46 -0.16
C VAL A 183 -6.82 1.45 0.55
N GLY A 184 -7.47 2.28 -0.28
CA GLY A 184 -8.78 2.82 0.05
C GLY A 184 -8.81 4.05 0.93
N VAL A 185 -7.73 4.82 1.00
CA VAL A 185 -7.74 6.10 1.71
C VAL A 185 -7.71 7.23 0.70
N ASP A 186 -8.87 7.76 0.42
CA ASP A 186 -8.98 8.99 -0.34
C ASP A 186 -8.78 10.19 0.61
N VAL A 187 -7.59 10.80 0.54
CA VAL A 187 -7.27 12.03 1.24
C VAL A 187 -6.90 13.08 0.19
N PRO A 188 -7.85 13.90 -0.25
CA PRO A 188 -7.65 14.84 -1.37
C PRO A 188 -6.48 15.80 -1.18
N ASN A 189 -6.17 16.18 0.08
CA ASN A 189 -5.08 17.09 0.41
C ASN A 189 -3.71 16.42 0.47
N ALA A 190 -3.65 15.08 0.53
CA ALA A 190 -2.39 14.32 0.53
C ALA A 190 -1.84 14.19 -0.90
N SER A 191 -1.29 15.29 -1.40
CA SER A 191 -0.81 15.42 -2.78
C SER A 191 0.67 15.06 -2.95
N ILE A 192 1.38 14.76 -1.87
CA ILE A 192 2.80 14.42 -1.90
C ILE A 192 2.99 13.04 -1.28
N MET A 193 3.79 12.23 -1.96
CA MET A 193 4.25 10.95 -1.44
C MET A 193 5.78 10.92 -1.47
N MET A 194 6.38 10.67 -0.30
CA MET A 194 7.81 10.43 -0.17
C MET A 194 8.02 8.95 0.11
N ILE A 195 8.87 8.31 -0.67
CA ILE A 195 9.18 6.88 -0.53
C ILE A 195 10.63 6.75 -0.10
N GLU A 196 10.85 6.28 1.11
CA GLU A 196 12.18 5.98 1.63
C GLU A 196 12.57 4.55 1.28
N GLY A 197 13.85 4.36 0.88
CA GLY A 197 14.35 3.05 0.52
C GLY A 197 13.59 2.41 -0.65
N SER A 198 13.30 3.21 -1.69
CA SER A 198 12.50 2.80 -2.84
C SER A 198 13.07 1.58 -3.58
N GLU A 199 14.37 1.35 -3.49
CA GLU A 199 15.07 0.18 -4.04
C GLU A 199 14.63 -1.16 -3.41
N ARG A 200 13.94 -1.11 -2.29
CA ARG A 200 13.47 -2.29 -1.55
C ARG A 200 12.01 -2.67 -1.88
N PHE A 201 11.34 -1.85 -2.65
CA PHE A 201 9.98 -2.14 -3.10
C PHE A 201 10.03 -2.91 -4.41
N GLY A 202 9.14 -3.89 -4.55
CA GLY A 202 8.95 -4.61 -5.81
C GLY A 202 8.25 -3.75 -6.87
N LEU A 203 8.33 -4.18 -8.13
CA LEU A 203 7.70 -3.48 -9.27
C LEU A 203 6.17 -3.32 -9.14
N ALA A 204 5.53 -4.14 -8.33
CA ALA A 204 4.08 -4.16 -8.12
C ALA A 204 3.63 -3.43 -6.84
N GLN A 205 4.58 -2.87 -6.09
CA GLN A 205 4.31 -2.17 -4.83
C GLN A 205 4.31 -0.65 -4.96
#